data_62cccb6c49ae758fb504440dfd9437e1
#
_entry.id   62cccb6c49ae758fb504440dfd9437e1
#
_cell.length_a   1.000
_cell.length_b   1.000
_cell.length_c   1.000
_cell.angle_alpha   90.00
_cell.angle_beta   90.00
_cell.angle_gamma   90.00
#
_symmetry.space_group_name_H-M   'P 1'
#
loop_
_entity.id
_entity.type
_entity.pdbx_description
1 polymer ?
#
loop_
_entity_poly.entity_id
_entity_poly.type
_entity_poly.pdbx_seq_one_letter_code
_entity_poly.pdbx_strand_id
1 'polypeptide(L)'
;AGDKEATLADGLLEVAHRSLAAVKSSSRRARYRVLVHLDTDRQAWLHKHGALPRHVAARYTCDGTLTPVWRKDGKPVRVGRSQRIVPDRVRVLVEDRDKGCRYPGCHSTAYLEVHHKLHWQYGGVTDPSNLLCLCGYHHDKHHKGVFDIEGDCERVDGLIFRSHHGYVLNPARPEPRPPPDLPPPRWRGPSGGQLQT
;
A
#
# COMPACT_ATOMS: atom_id res chain seq x y z
N ALA A 1 21.59 -3.65 -12.01
CA ALA A 1 20.64 -2.58 -11.75
C ALA A 1 21.37 -1.58 -10.86
N GLY A 2 21.74 -0.40 -11.43
CA GLY A 2 22.43 0.63 -10.66
C GLY A 2 21.53 1.18 -9.58
N ASP A 3 22.06 1.28 -8.37
CA ASP A 3 21.43 2.03 -7.29
C ASP A 3 21.17 3.45 -7.81
N LYS A 4 19.88 3.82 -7.86
CA LYS A 4 19.55 5.22 -8.10
C LYS A 4 20.03 6.02 -6.91
N GLU A 5 21.02 6.89 -7.13
CA GLU A 5 21.39 7.88 -6.12
C GLU A 5 20.14 8.64 -5.66
N ALA A 6 19.96 8.72 -4.35
CA ALA A 6 18.87 9.49 -3.76
C ALA A 6 18.99 10.95 -4.17
N THR A 7 17.93 11.51 -4.71
CA THR A 7 17.89 12.92 -5.11
C THR A 7 17.63 13.82 -3.91
N LEU A 8 17.90 15.11 -4.05
CA LEU A 8 17.54 16.12 -3.05
C LEU A 8 16.00 16.11 -2.78
N ALA A 9 15.19 15.83 -3.82
CA ALA A 9 13.75 15.71 -3.68
C ALA A 9 13.35 14.50 -2.80
N ASP A 10 14.04 13.37 -2.96
CA ASP A 10 13.81 12.19 -2.10
C ASP A 10 14.20 12.49 -0.65
N GLY A 11 15.31 13.21 -0.45
CA GLY A 11 15.73 13.66 0.89
C GLY A 11 14.73 14.59 1.55
N LEU A 12 14.18 15.56 0.82
CA LEU A 12 13.15 16.48 1.32
C LEU A 12 11.85 15.74 1.66
N LEU A 13 11.44 14.78 0.82
CA LEU A 13 10.27 13.97 1.06
C LEU A 13 10.43 13.13 2.33
N GLU A 14 11.60 12.53 2.52
CA GLU A 14 11.92 11.75 3.71
C GLU A 14 11.92 12.61 4.98
N VAL A 15 12.50 13.82 4.94
CA VAL A 15 12.45 14.76 6.07
C VAL A 15 10.99 15.13 6.39
N ALA A 16 10.16 15.40 5.38
CA ALA A 16 8.76 15.70 5.57
C ALA A 16 8.00 14.51 6.22
N HIS A 17 8.23 13.29 5.76
CA HIS A 17 7.64 12.08 6.33
C HIS A 17 8.05 11.87 7.79
N ARG A 18 9.34 11.99 8.12
CA ARG A 18 9.83 11.89 9.50
C ARG A 18 9.24 12.97 10.40
N SER A 19 9.17 14.19 9.91
CA SER A 19 8.58 15.30 10.64
C SER A 19 7.10 15.07 10.95
N LEU A 20 6.33 14.59 9.95
CA LEU A 20 4.92 14.23 10.13
C LEU A 20 4.73 13.05 11.09
N ALA A 21 5.58 12.04 11.02
CA ALA A 21 5.54 10.88 11.91
C ALA A 21 5.85 11.26 13.37
N ALA A 22 6.71 12.26 13.59
CA ALA A 22 7.05 12.76 14.92
C ALA A 22 5.93 13.58 15.57
N VAL A 23 4.91 14.01 14.81
CA VAL A 23 3.79 14.78 15.35
C VAL A 23 2.87 13.89 16.19
N LYS A 24 2.99 13.96 17.52
CA LYS A 24 2.18 13.14 18.46
C LYS A 24 0.72 13.60 18.54
N SER A 25 0.43 14.88 18.29
CA SER A 25 -0.90 15.45 18.39
C SER A 25 -1.76 15.15 17.18
N SER A 26 -2.93 14.52 17.37
CA SER A 26 -3.91 14.24 16.32
C SER A 26 -4.44 15.51 15.64
N SER A 27 -4.62 16.59 16.41
CA SER A 27 -5.07 17.87 15.87
C SER A 27 -4.01 18.57 15.01
N ARG A 28 -2.72 18.41 15.32
CA ARG A 28 -1.63 18.89 14.46
C ARG A 28 -1.51 18.08 13.19
N ARG A 29 -1.63 16.76 13.25
CA ARG A 29 -1.66 15.89 12.04
C ARG A 29 -2.83 16.24 11.12
N ALA A 30 -3.97 16.64 11.67
CA ALA A 30 -5.13 17.02 10.88
C ALA A 30 -4.88 18.24 9.97
N ARG A 31 -3.91 19.09 10.28
CA ARG A 31 -3.52 20.24 9.44
C ARG A 31 -2.80 19.84 8.15
N TYR A 32 -2.26 18.64 8.10
CA TYR A 32 -1.50 18.10 6.96
C TYR A 32 -2.31 17.06 6.17
N ARG A 33 -3.65 17.20 6.14
CA ARG A 33 -4.51 16.32 5.37
C ARG A 33 -4.69 16.86 3.97
N VAL A 34 -4.52 15.98 2.99
CA VAL A 34 -4.98 16.21 1.62
C VAL A 34 -6.39 15.63 1.53
N LEU A 35 -7.38 16.48 1.25
CA LEU A 35 -8.75 16.06 1.05
C LEU A 35 -9.00 15.90 -0.46
N VAL A 36 -9.17 14.64 -0.85
CA VAL A 36 -9.61 14.28 -2.20
C VAL A 36 -11.11 14.06 -2.15
N HIS A 37 -11.84 14.79 -2.97
CA HIS A 37 -13.26 14.56 -3.19
C HIS A 37 -13.42 13.54 -4.31
N LEU A 38 -14.33 12.61 -4.13
CA LEU A 38 -14.68 11.61 -5.11
C LEU A 38 -16.22 11.54 -5.19
N ASP A 39 -16.78 11.64 -6.38
CA ASP A 39 -18.22 11.46 -6.60
C ASP A 39 -18.56 10.01 -6.97
N THR A 40 -19.86 9.76 -7.15
CA THR A 40 -20.36 8.45 -7.56
C THR A 40 -19.95 8.06 -8.98
N ASP A 41 -19.62 9.04 -9.82
CA ASP A 41 -19.15 8.87 -11.19
C ASP A 41 -17.62 8.72 -11.28
N ARG A 42 -16.97 8.57 -10.10
CA ARG A 42 -15.53 8.41 -9.95
C ARG A 42 -14.69 9.58 -10.47
N GLN A 43 -15.30 10.77 -10.53
CA GLN A 43 -14.57 12.01 -10.77
C GLN A 43 -13.93 12.46 -9.46
N ALA A 44 -12.63 12.71 -9.49
CA ALA A 44 -11.90 13.15 -8.33
C ALA A 44 -11.37 14.57 -8.49
N TRP A 45 -11.42 15.34 -7.40
CA TRP A 45 -10.86 16.71 -7.40
C TRP A 45 -10.27 17.07 -6.02
N LEU A 46 -9.30 17.95 -6.03
CA LEU A 46 -8.81 18.62 -4.83
C LEU A 46 -9.63 19.89 -4.58
N HIS A 47 -9.91 20.14 -3.31
CA HIS A 47 -10.56 21.38 -2.91
C HIS A 47 -9.76 22.59 -3.42
N LYS A 48 -10.37 23.45 -4.23
CA LYS A 48 -9.77 24.65 -4.89
C LYS A 48 -8.70 24.38 -5.97
N HIS A 49 -8.35 23.14 -6.30
CA HIS A 49 -7.26 22.85 -7.23
C HIS A 49 -7.68 22.12 -8.52
N GLY A 50 -8.98 21.89 -8.71
CA GLY A 50 -9.51 21.26 -9.91
C GLY A 50 -9.46 19.73 -9.93
N ALA A 51 -9.74 19.16 -11.12
CA ALA A 51 -9.83 17.70 -11.30
C ALA A 51 -8.48 17.01 -11.15
N LEU A 52 -8.51 15.80 -10.56
CA LEU A 52 -7.34 14.94 -10.43
C LEU A 52 -7.28 13.95 -11.59
N PRO A 53 -6.07 13.66 -12.11
CA PRO A 53 -5.87 12.54 -13.01
C PRO A 53 -6.31 11.22 -12.37
N ARG A 54 -6.86 10.30 -13.17
CA ARG A 54 -7.41 9.02 -12.68
C ARG A 54 -6.41 8.20 -11.87
N HIS A 55 -5.14 8.13 -12.31
CA HIS A 55 -4.10 7.37 -11.59
C HIS A 55 -3.78 7.96 -10.22
N VAL A 56 -3.86 9.29 -10.08
CA VAL A 56 -3.65 9.96 -8.78
C VAL A 56 -4.82 9.68 -7.84
N ALA A 57 -6.05 9.77 -8.36
CA ALA A 57 -7.26 9.42 -7.61
C ALA A 57 -7.21 7.96 -7.14
N ALA A 58 -6.86 7.03 -8.03
CA ALA A 58 -6.72 5.60 -7.72
C ALA A 58 -5.68 5.37 -6.62
N ARG A 59 -4.55 6.04 -6.66
CA ARG A 59 -3.53 5.94 -5.62
C ARG A 59 -4.05 6.38 -4.25
N TYR A 60 -4.72 7.52 -4.15
CA TYR A 60 -5.24 8.01 -2.87
C TYR A 60 -6.42 7.19 -2.33
N THR A 61 -7.17 6.52 -3.21
CA THR A 61 -8.27 5.63 -2.80
C THR A 61 -7.83 4.20 -2.53
N CYS A 62 -6.57 3.85 -2.76
CA CYS A 62 -6.06 2.52 -2.49
C CYS A 62 -5.86 2.28 -0.98
N ASP A 63 -5.31 3.24 -0.27
CA ASP A 63 -5.03 3.14 1.16
C ASP A 63 -5.18 4.52 1.84
N GLY A 64 -6.39 4.95 1.99
CA GLY A 64 -6.74 6.23 2.59
C GLY A 64 -7.78 6.08 3.69
N THR A 65 -8.25 7.21 4.17
CA THR A 65 -9.42 7.29 5.05
C THR A 65 -10.61 7.82 4.25
N LEU A 66 -11.65 7.01 4.11
CA LEU A 66 -12.89 7.39 3.48
C LEU A 66 -13.81 8.06 4.50
N THR A 67 -14.32 9.24 4.15
CA THR A 67 -15.36 9.92 4.92
C THR A 67 -16.52 10.24 3.99
N PRO A 68 -17.67 9.52 4.06
CA PRO A 68 -18.81 9.81 3.21
C PRO A 68 -19.43 11.16 3.58
N VAL A 69 -19.76 11.96 2.57
CA VAL A 69 -20.43 13.25 2.72
C VAL A 69 -21.60 13.30 1.76
N TRP A 70 -22.81 13.46 2.31
CA TRP A 70 -24.01 13.68 1.51
C TRP A 70 -24.19 15.15 1.22
N ARG A 71 -24.52 15.46 -0.02
CA ARG A 71 -24.77 16.84 -0.47
C ARG A 71 -26.19 16.98 -1.02
N LYS A 72 -26.79 18.13 -0.78
CA LYS A 72 -28.04 18.57 -1.40
C LYS A 72 -27.82 19.97 -1.93
N ASP A 73 -28.15 20.19 -3.21
CA ASP A 73 -27.95 21.47 -3.90
C ASP A 73 -26.52 22.02 -3.75
N GLY A 74 -25.52 21.14 -3.89
CA GLY A 74 -24.10 21.46 -3.75
C GLY A 74 -23.59 21.69 -2.32
N LYS A 75 -24.49 21.74 -1.32
CA LYS A 75 -24.13 21.96 0.08
C LYS A 75 -24.02 20.65 0.86
N PRO A 76 -23.00 20.45 1.71
CA PRO A 76 -22.92 19.28 2.55
C PRO A 76 -24.03 19.30 3.61
N VAL A 77 -24.86 18.24 3.66
CA VAL A 77 -25.98 18.12 4.61
C VAL A 77 -25.74 17.06 5.68
N ARG A 78 -24.85 16.11 5.42
CA ARG A 78 -24.54 15.03 6.37
C ARG A 78 -23.13 14.52 6.14
N VAL A 79 -22.44 14.16 7.24
CA VAL A 79 -21.11 13.56 7.23
C VAL A 79 -21.20 12.22 7.97
N GLY A 80 -20.68 11.15 7.36
CA GLY A 80 -20.59 9.84 7.98
C GLY A 80 -19.31 9.65 8.79
N ARG A 81 -19.17 8.48 9.38
CA ARG A 81 -17.95 8.10 10.10
C ARG A 81 -16.81 7.88 9.14
N SER A 82 -15.63 8.36 9.50
CA SER A 82 -14.41 8.07 8.76
C SER A 82 -13.97 6.63 9.00
N GLN A 83 -13.63 5.93 7.93
CA GLN A 83 -13.12 4.55 7.99
C GLN A 83 -11.89 4.43 7.11
N ARG A 84 -10.88 3.67 7.56
CA ARG A 84 -9.77 3.31 6.69
C ARG A 84 -10.23 2.34 5.60
N ILE A 85 -9.79 2.56 4.38
CA ILE A 85 -10.07 1.67 3.24
C ILE A 85 -9.44 0.30 3.50
N VAL A 86 -8.19 0.28 3.98
CA VAL A 86 -7.55 -0.93 4.50
C VAL A 86 -7.50 -0.84 6.03
N PRO A 87 -8.32 -1.61 6.77
CA PRO A 87 -8.28 -1.63 8.23
C PRO A 87 -6.93 -2.11 8.76
N ASP A 88 -6.49 -1.57 9.91
CA ASP A 88 -5.18 -1.89 10.49
C ASP A 88 -5.00 -3.40 10.72
N ARG A 89 -6.06 -4.12 11.14
CA ARG A 89 -6.03 -5.57 11.32
C ARG A 89 -5.71 -6.33 10.01
N VAL A 90 -6.22 -5.87 8.88
CA VAL A 90 -5.96 -6.48 7.56
C VAL A 90 -4.57 -6.12 7.09
N ARG A 91 -4.15 -4.87 7.31
CA ARG A 91 -2.79 -4.40 7.01
C ARG A 91 -1.73 -5.27 7.67
N VAL A 92 -1.87 -5.52 8.98
CA VAL A 92 -0.92 -6.35 9.73
C VAL A 92 -0.78 -7.75 9.12
N LEU A 93 -1.90 -8.38 8.70
CA LEU A 93 -1.86 -9.69 8.06
C LEU A 93 -1.12 -9.66 6.72
N VAL A 94 -1.36 -8.63 5.90
CA VAL A 94 -0.72 -8.49 4.59
C VAL A 94 0.78 -8.20 4.74
N GLU A 95 1.15 -7.29 5.65
CA GLU A 95 2.55 -6.95 5.92
C GLU A 95 3.32 -8.13 6.51
N ASP A 96 2.70 -8.91 7.40
CA ASP A 96 3.31 -10.12 7.97
C ASP A 96 3.52 -11.21 6.92
N ARG A 97 2.58 -11.40 6.00
CA ARG A 97 2.71 -12.35 4.89
C ARG A 97 3.81 -11.91 3.91
N ASP A 98 3.80 -10.64 3.49
CA ASP A 98 4.63 -10.17 2.38
C ASP A 98 6.06 -9.80 2.81
N LYS A 99 6.25 -9.37 4.08
CA LYS A 99 7.57 -8.99 4.67
C LYS A 99 8.33 -7.89 3.91
N GLY A 100 7.77 -7.38 2.81
CA GLY A 100 8.42 -6.39 1.94
C GLY A 100 7.63 -6.11 0.68
N CYS A 101 8.19 -5.34 -0.21
CA CYS A 101 7.61 -5.04 -1.51
C CYS A 101 7.55 -6.30 -2.38
N ARG A 102 6.36 -6.62 -2.90
CA ARG A 102 6.13 -7.82 -3.74
C ARG A 102 6.59 -7.66 -5.19
N TYR A 103 7.02 -6.45 -5.60
CA TYR A 103 7.55 -6.25 -6.95
C TYR A 103 8.84 -7.05 -7.18
N PRO A 104 8.99 -7.77 -8.30
CA PRO A 104 10.13 -8.63 -8.59
C PRO A 104 11.47 -7.88 -8.46
N GLY A 105 12.40 -8.46 -7.69
CA GLY A 105 13.74 -7.89 -7.48
C GLY A 105 13.78 -6.67 -6.56
N CYS A 106 12.66 -6.25 -5.97
CA CYS A 106 12.65 -5.19 -4.97
C CYS A 106 12.89 -5.76 -3.57
N HIS A 107 13.82 -5.17 -2.83
CA HIS A 107 14.17 -5.57 -1.46
C HIS A 107 13.71 -4.56 -0.40
N SER A 108 12.84 -3.61 -0.77
CA SER A 108 12.33 -2.61 0.18
C SER A 108 11.43 -3.25 1.22
N THR A 109 11.77 -3.06 2.49
CA THR A 109 10.99 -3.50 3.66
C THR A 109 10.43 -2.34 4.47
N ALA A 110 10.81 -1.11 4.14
CA ALA A 110 10.35 0.10 4.80
C ALA A 110 9.37 0.87 3.91
N TYR A 111 8.49 1.66 4.55
CA TYR A 111 7.51 2.51 3.87
C TYR A 111 6.64 1.74 2.87
N LEU A 112 6.17 0.57 3.30
CA LEU A 112 5.27 -0.24 2.53
C LEU A 112 3.85 0.35 2.53
N GLU A 113 3.21 0.30 1.38
CA GLU A 113 1.82 0.64 1.19
C GLU A 113 1.05 -0.62 0.81
N VAL A 114 -0.10 -0.86 1.45
CA VAL A 114 -0.95 -2.00 1.09
C VAL A 114 -1.80 -1.60 -0.10
N HIS A 115 -1.65 -2.35 -1.17
CA HIS A 115 -2.23 -2.07 -2.47
C HIS A 115 -3.33 -3.09 -2.81
N HIS A 116 -4.44 -2.62 -3.37
CA HIS A 116 -5.47 -3.49 -3.93
C HIS A 116 -5.08 -3.93 -5.34
N LYS A 117 -4.91 -5.23 -5.59
CA LYS A 117 -4.65 -5.78 -6.93
C LYS A 117 -5.78 -5.40 -7.91
N LEU A 118 -7.02 -5.68 -7.55
CA LEU A 118 -8.17 -5.04 -8.17
C LEU A 118 -8.54 -3.82 -7.34
N HIS A 119 -8.41 -2.64 -7.93
CA HIS A 119 -8.62 -1.37 -7.22
C HIS A 119 -9.97 -1.30 -6.52
N TRP A 120 -9.96 -0.80 -5.29
CA TRP A 120 -11.17 -0.59 -4.49
C TRP A 120 -12.25 0.22 -5.24
N GLN A 121 -11.87 1.28 -5.95
CA GLN A 121 -12.79 2.10 -6.74
C GLN A 121 -13.47 1.35 -7.91
N TYR A 122 -12.94 0.19 -8.30
CA TYR A 122 -13.51 -0.69 -9.32
C TYR A 122 -14.19 -1.93 -8.74
N GLY A 123 -14.48 -1.91 -7.43
CA GLY A 123 -15.16 -2.99 -6.72
C GLY A 123 -14.25 -4.06 -6.14
N GLY A 124 -12.94 -3.81 -6.10
CA GLY A 124 -11.99 -4.71 -5.44
C GLY A 124 -12.26 -4.81 -3.94
N VAL A 125 -12.32 -6.06 -3.45
CA VAL A 125 -12.55 -6.33 -2.03
C VAL A 125 -11.32 -5.99 -1.20
N THR A 126 -11.53 -5.53 0.04
CA THR A 126 -10.47 -5.29 1.02
C THR A 126 -10.25 -6.56 1.84
N ASP A 127 -9.70 -7.57 1.18
CA ASP A 127 -9.41 -8.89 1.72
C ASP A 127 -7.95 -9.26 1.37
N PRO A 128 -7.22 -10.02 2.21
CA PRO A 128 -5.84 -10.42 1.93
C PRO A 128 -5.61 -11.05 0.56
N SER A 129 -6.60 -11.75 0.01
CA SER A 129 -6.56 -12.35 -1.33
C SER A 129 -6.46 -11.33 -2.47
N ASN A 130 -6.87 -10.08 -2.22
CA ASN A 130 -6.80 -8.98 -3.18
C ASN A 130 -5.78 -7.89 -2.80
N LEU A 131 -5.03 -8.08 -1.72
CA LEU A 131 -4.11 -7.07 -1.18
C LEU A 131 -2.66 -7.56 -1.23
N LEU A 132 -1.72 -6.66 -1.49
CA LEU A 132 -0.28 -6.92 -1.45
C LEU A 132 0.50 -5.68 -1.02
N CYS A 133 1.71 -5.89 -0.50
CA CYS A 133 2.60 -4.79 -0.14
C CYS A 133 3.43 -4.33 -1.34
N LEU A 134 3.44 -3.04 -1.58
CA LEU A 134 4.36 -2.37 -2.49
C LEU A 134 5.08 -1.24 -1.77
N CYS A 135 6.34 -0.97 -2.11
CA CYS A 135 6.98 0.27 -1.68
C CYS A 135 6.37 1.46 -2.43
N GLY A 136 6.46 2.67 -1.88
CA GLY A 136 5.85 3.85 -2.47
C GLY A 136 6.23 4.09 -3.94
N TYR A 137 7.45 3.72 -4.34
CA TYR A 137 7.88 3.81 -5.74
C TYR A 137 7.10 2.86 -6.66
N HIS A 138 7.01 1.56 -6.30
CA HIS A 138 6.30 0.58 -7.13
C HIS A 138 4.79 0.77 -7.07
N HIS A 139 4.24 1.25 -5.95
CA HIS A 139 2.84 1.63 -5.83
C HIS A 139 2.48 2.76 -6.81
N ASP A 140 3.30 3.82 -6.86
CA ASP A 140 3.12 4.91 -7.82
C ASP A 140 3.26 4.45 -9.29
N LYS A 141 4.24 3.60 -9.58
CA LYS A 141 4.45 3.05 -10.94
C LYS A 141 3.28 2.19 -11.41
N HIS A 142 2.70 1.37 -10.51
CA HIS A 142 1.52 0.60 -10.85
C HIS A 142 0.32 1.50 -11.17
N HIS A 143 0.05 2.51 -10.33
CA HIS A 143 -1.03 3.47 -10.59
C HIS A 143 -0.84 4.29 -11.89
N LYS A 144 0.40 4.46 -12.32
CA LYS A 144 0.74 5.07 -13.63
C LYS A 144 0.64 4.10 -14.81
N GLY A 145 0.24 2.84 -14.58
CA GLY A 145 0.10 1.83 -15.62
C GLY A 145 1.43 1.35 -16.21
N VAL A 146 2.54 1.47 -15.48
CA VAL A 146 3.84 0.98 -15.94
C VAL A 146 3.89 -0.54 -15.96
N PHE A 147 3.13 -1.16 -15.05
CA PHE A 147 2.95 -2.61 -14.99
C PHE A 147 1.59 -2.97 -14.38
N ASP A 148 1.12 -4.16 -14.69
CA ASP A 148 -0.07 -4.79 -14.15
C ASP A 148 0.29 -5.94 -13.21
N ILE A 149 -0.64 -6.32 -12.33
CA ILE A 149 -0.49 -7.38 -11.35
C ILE A 149 -1.65 -8.36 -11.49
N GLU A 150 -1.32 -9.61 -11.79
CA GLU A 150 -2.26 -10.72 -11.93
C GLU A 150 -1.94 -11.83 -10.92
N GLY A 151 -2.84 -12.81 -10.83
CA GLY A 151 -2.60 -14.02 -10.03
C GLY A 151 -3.11 -13.94 -8.60
N ASP A 152 -2.50 -14.72 -7.72
CA ASP A 152 -2.94 -14.95 -6.35
C ASP A 152 -2.03 -14.23 -5.34
N CYS A 153 -2.61 -13.28 -4.60
CA CYS A 153 -1.89 -12.53 -3.58
C CYS A 153 -1.50 -13.38 -2.36
N GLU A 154 -2.25 -14.44 -2.06
CA GLU A 154 -2.02 -15.25 -0.87
C GLU A 154 -0.80 -16.18 -1.01
N ARG A 155 -0.40 -16.49 -2.23
CA ARG A 155 0.78 -17.32 -2.50
C ARG A 155 2.02 -16.46 -2.69
N VAL A 156 3.14 -16.86 -2.11
CA VAL A 156 4.43 -16.16 -2.22
C VAL A 156 4.82 -15.97 -3.67
N ASP A 157 4.69 -17.00 -4.50
CA ASP A 157 5.04 -16.98 -5.92
C ASP A 157 3.80 -16.92 -6.83
N GLY A 158 2.65 -16.53 -6.27
CA GLY A 158 1.36 -16.53 -6.97
C GLY A 158 1.11 -15.31 -7.85
N LEU A 159 1.95 -14.27 -7.76
CA LEU A 159 1.77 -13.03 -8.50
C LEU A 159 2.56 -13.01 -9.79
N ILE A 160 1.93 -12.50 -10.84
CA ILE A 160 2.54 -12.26 -12.14
C ILE A 160 2.53 -10.76 -12.39
N PHE A 161 3.71 -10.19 -12.58
CA PHE A 161 3.88 -8.79 -12.92
C PHE A 161 4.12 -8.67 -14.42
N ARG A 162 3.33 -7.85 -15.10
CA ARG A 162 3.45 -7.62 -16.55
C ARG A 162 3.74 -6.16 -16.84
N SER A 163 4.67 -5.87 -17.71
CA SER A 163 4.85 -4.53 -18.26
C SER A 163 3.63 -4.12 -19.08
N HIS A 164 3.45 -2.83 -19.34
CA HIS A 164 2.41 -2.33 -20.25
C HIS A 164 2.50 -2.87 -21.69
N HIS A 165 3.65 -3.47 -22.06
CA HIS A 165 3.83 -4.18 -23.31
C HIS A 165 3.50 -5.69 -23.22
N GLY A 166 3.03 -6.18 -22.06
CA GLY A 166 2.66 -7.58 -21.82
C GLY A 166 3.82 -8.51 -21.44
N TYR A 167 5.04 -8.02 -21.34
CA TYR A 167 6.18 -8.86 -20.91
C TYR A 167 6.08 -9.19 -19.43
N VAL A 168 6.32 -10.46 -19.07
CA VAL A 168 6.41 -10.89 -17.68
C VAL A 168 7.70 -10.37 -17.06
N LEU A 169 7.57 -9.67 -15.93
CA LEU A 169 8.67 -9.00 -15.25
C LEU A 169 9.29 -9.84 -14.14
N ASN A 170 8.62 -10.90 -13.69
CA ASN A 170 9.16 -11.85 -12.72
C ASN A 170 9.64 -13.11 -13.46
N PRO A 171 10.91 -13.18 -13.89
CA PRO A 171 11.49 -14.46 -14.29
C PRO A 171 11.37 -15.41 -13.10
N ALA A 172 11.07 -16.69 -13.38
CA ALA A 172 10.93 -17.72 -12.36
C ALA A 172 12.05 -17.57 -11.32
N ARG A 173 11.67 -17.25 -10.09
CA ARG A 173 12.63 -17.19 -8.99
C ARG A 173 13.18 -18.62 -8.86
N PRO A 174 14.50 -18.84 -8.83
CA PRO A 174 15.03 -20.14 -8.48
C PRO A 174 14.36 -20.56 -7.18
N GLU A 175 13.81 -21.76 -7.13
CA GLU A 175 13.22 -22.26 -5.87
C GLU A 175 14.16 -21.97 -4.72
N PRO A 176 13.67 -21.40 -3.61
CA PRO A 176 14.52 -21.20 -2.45
C PRO A 176 15.10 -22.55 -2.11
N ARG A 177 16.43 -22.64 -2.09
CA ARG A 177 17.06 -23.86 -1.60
C ARG A 177 16.45 -24.12 -0.22
N PRO A 178 15.86 -25.32 0.01
CA PRO A 178 15.28 -25.61 1.31
C PRO A 178 16.35 -25.30 2.37
N PRO A 179 15.97 -24.67 3.48
CA PRO A 179 16.91 -24.42 4.55
C PRO A 179 17.56 -25.77 4.88
N PRO A 180 18.88 -25.79 5.15
CA PRO A 180 19.50 -27.01 5.65
C PRO A 180 18.65 -27.49 6.81
N ASP A 181 18.51 -28.82 6.99
CA ASP A 181 17.72 -29.47 8.05
C ASP A 181 18.15 -29.03 9.47
N LEU A 182 18.01 -27.74 9.71
CA LEU A 182 18.21 -27.17 11.02
C LEU A 182 16.89 -27.30 11.77
N PRO A 183 16.89 -27.90 12.94
CA PRO A 183 15.70 -27.94 13.78
C PRO A 183 15.22 -26.49 13.99
N PRO A 184 13.91 -26.26 14.02
CA PRO A 184 13.38 -24.92 14.24
C PRO A 184 14.01 -24.32 15.49
N PRO A 185 14.37 -23.03 15.49
CA PRO A 185 14.93 -22.39 16.66
C PRO A 185 13.96 -22.57 17.83
N ARG A 186 14.43 -23.20 18.89
CA ARG A 186 13.62 -23.38 20.10
C ARG A 186 13.34 -21.99 20.68
N TRP A 187 12.07 -21.60 20.66
CA TRP A 187 11.66 -20.36 21.28
C TRP A 187 12.01 -20.43 22.78
N ARG A 188 12.71 -19.42 23.27
CA ARG A 188 12.95 -19.21 24.69
C ARG A 188 12.20 -17.97 25.10
N GLY A 189 11.33 -18.07 26.08
CA GLY A 189 10.62 -16.93 26.66
C GLY A 189 11.60 -15.85 27.14
N PRO A 190 11.10 -14.66 27.48
CA PRO A 190 11.91 -13.55 27.99
C PRO A 190 12.77 -13.93 29.20
N SER A 191 12.37 -14.94 29.97
CA SER A 191 13.10 -15.51 31.11
C SER A 191 13.99 -16.72 30.76
N GLY A 192 14.17 -17.04 29.47
CA GLY A 192 14.98 -18.19 29.03
C GLY A 192 14.31 -19.56 29.21
N GLY A 193 13.06 -19.62 29.68
CA GLY A 193 12.28 -20.86 29.83
C GLY A 193 11.83 -21.45 28.50
N GLN A 194 11.79 -22.80 28.39
CA GLN A 194 11.20 -23.50 27.26
C GLN A 194 9.67 -23.58 27.46
N LEU A 195 8.88 -23.31 26.42
CA LEU A 195 7.48 -23.70 26.40
C LEU A 195 7.43 -25.25 26.44
N GLN A 196 6.78 -25.80 27.48
CA GLN A 196 6.40 -27.20 27.48
C GLN A 196 5.19 -27.34 26.54
N THR A 197 5.33 -28.16 25.52
CA THR A 197 4.22 -28.55 24.62
C THR A 197 3.36 -29.62 25.31
#